data_12d9f8d32e79c709ed818b1061d63368
#
_entry.id   12d9f8d32e79c709ed818b1061d63368
#
_cell.length_a   1.000
_cell.length_b   1.000
_cell.length_c   1.000
_cell.angle_alpha   90.00
_cell.angle_beta   90.00
_cell.angle_gamma   90.00
#
_symmetry.space_group_name_H-M   'P 1'
#
loop_
_entity.id
_entity.type
_entity.pdbx_description
1 polymer ?
#
loop_
_entity_poly.entity_id
_entity_poly.type
_entity_poly.pdbx_seq_one_letter_code
_entity_poly.pdbx_strand_id
1 'polypeptide(L)'
;MRKREEEFGKVKKLYISMMSLFELADKLFGATYVAFMRSQKLSVVQISNLFSIQQILQAVFDYPTGTISDKIGRKRTAGYGFVVWGVGILVYAFAVNFWTFLPAMILMALGLALISGAPSAWLVDQMILHGVYEERSQILPKIDTCVRFFSVAASVASYVLIGVGERMPILTAEIGRASCRER
;
A
#
# COMPACT_ATOMS: atom_id res chain seq x y z
N MET A 1 -31.74 0.51 18.76
CA MET A 1 -31.24 1.09 17.52
C MET A 1 -30.00 1.97 17.77
N ARG A 2 -30.13 3.06 18.50
CA ARG A 2 -29.03 4.05 18.74
C ARG A 2 -27.67 3.46 19.20
N LYS A 3 -27.65 2.47 20.11
CA LYS A 3 -26.40 1.82 20.59
C LYS A 3 -25.70 1.01 19.49
N ARG A 4 -26.45 0.35 18.58
CA ARG A 4 -25.89 -0.40 17.46
C ARG A 4 -25.27 0.53 16.41
N GLU A 5 -25.90 1.67 16.15
CA GLU A 5 -25.37 2.69 15.25
C GLU A 5 -24.07 3.33 15.78
N GLU A 6 -24.00 3.55 17.10
CA GLU A 6 -22.78 4.03 17.76
C GLU A 6 -21.63 3.01 17.66
N GLU A 7 -21.90 1.72 17.85
CA GLU A 7 -20.91 0.64 17.72
C GLU A 7 -20.43 0.49 16.28
N PHE A 8 -21.35 0.52 15.31
CA PHE A 8 -20.98 0.52 13.90
C PHE A 8 -20.17 1.78 13.52
N GLY A 9 -20.49 2.93 14.09
CA GLY A 9 -19.70 4.15 13.92
C GLY A 9 -18.22 4.00 14.32
N LYS A 10 -17.94 3.24 15.39
CA LYS A 10 -16.54 2.91 15.80
C LYS A 10 -15.86 1.97 14.79
N VAL A 11 -16.57 0.96 14.32
CA VAL A 11 -16.08 0.04 13.28
C VAL A 11 -15.74 0.78 12.00
N LYS A 12 -16.63 1.66 11.54
CA LYS A 12 -16.44 2.50 10.36
C LYS A 12 -15.20 3.39 10.49
N LYS A 13 -15.03 4.06 11.65
CA LYS A 13 -13.84 4.89 11.90
C LYS A 13 -12.54 4.06 11.87
N LEU A 14 -12.54 2.89 12.51
CA LEU A 14 -11.40 1.97 12.50
C LEU A 14 -11.04 1.54 11.07
N TYR A 15 -12.05 1.15 10.27
CA TYR A 15 -11.84 0.76 8.88
C TYR A 15 -11.22 1.90 8.05
N ILE A 16 -11.81 3.09 8.11
CA ILE A 16 -11.32 4.28 7.39
C ILE A 16 -9.88 4.60 7.82
N SER A 17 -9.59 4.62 9.12
CA SER A 17 -8.23 4.90 9.63
C SER A 17 -7.22 3.88 9.14
N MET A 18 -7.56 2.58 9.20
CA MET A 18 -6.68 1.49 8.77
C MET A 18 -6.39 1.56 7.26
N MET A 19 -7.44 1.75 6.45
CA MET A 19 -7.29 1.82 4.99
C MET A 19 -6.60 3.13 4.55
N SER A 20 -6.89 4.26 5.20
CA SER A 20 -6.22 5.53 4.89
C SER A 20 -4.74 5.50 5.24
N LEU A 21 -4.37 4.84 6.35
CA LEU A 21 -2.97 4.66 6.73
C LEU A 21 -2.23 3.75 5.74
N PHE A 22 -2.89 2.68 5.30
CA PHE A 22 -2.34 1.80 4.27
C PHE A 22 -2.13 2.54 2.94
N GLU A 23 -3.15 3.27 2.46
CA GLU A 23 -3.04 4.07 1.24
C GLU A 23 -1.92 5.12 1.34
N LEU A 24 -1.77 5.77 2.50
CA LEU A 24 -0.67 6.71 2.75
C LEU A 24 0.69 6.01 2.61
N ALA A 25 0.88 4.87 3.26
CA ALA A 25 2.12 4.11 3.20
C ALA A 25 2.41 3.61 1.78
N ASP A 26 1.38 3.10 1.06
CA ASP A 26 1.49 2.63 -0.31
C ASP A 26 1.89 3.74 -1.28
N LYS A 27 1.29 4.94 -1.18
CA LYS A 27 1.63 6.07 -2.04
C LYS A 27 3.01 6.64 -1.74
N LEU A 28 3.41 6.72 -0.47
CA LEU A 28 4.76 7.14 -0.09
C LEU A 28 5.82 6.16 -0.61
N PHE A 29 5.58 4.87 -0.44
CA PHE A 29 6.47 3.83 -0.95
C PHE A 29 6.48 3.82 -2.49
N GLY A 30 5.30 3.83 -3.13
CA GLY A 30 5.13 3.80 -4.58
C GLY A 30 5.86 4.93 -5.29
N ALA A 31 5.91 6.11 -4.67
CA ALA A 31 6.59 7.28 -5.22
C ALA A 31 8.12 7.10 -5.32
N THR A 32 8.74 6.37 -4.40
CA THR A 32 10.20 6.13 -4.35
C THR A 32 10.62 4.79 -4.94
N TYR A 33 9.69 3.90 -5.17
CA TYR A 33 9.86 2.50 -5.54
C TYR A 33 10.76 2.30 -6.76
N VAL A 34 10.39 2.88 -7.90
CA VAL A 34 11.17 2.75 -9.14
C VAL A 34 12.50 3.49 -9.04
N ALA A 35 12.51 4.66 -8.40
CA ALA A 35 13.72 5.45 -8.23
C ALA A 35 14.78 4.67 -7.45
N PHE A 36 14.39 3.99 -6.37
CA PHE A 36 15.30 3.13 -5.58
C PHE A 36 15.87 1.97 -6.41
N MET A 37 15.04 1.25 -7.17
CA MET A 37 15.54 0.19 -8.08
C MET A 37 16.52 0.73 -9.12
N ARG A 38 16.26 1.92 -9.66
CA ARG A 38 17.17 2.58 -10.62
C ARG A 38 18.49 2.99 -9.96
N SER A 39 18.47 3.46 -8.71
CA SER A 39 19.71 3.78 -7.96
C SER A 39 20.58 2.54 -7.74
N GLN A 40 19.97 1.35 -7.63
CA GLN A 40 20.64 0.04 -7.57
C GLN A 40 21.07 -0.47 -8.96
N LYS A 41 21.03 0.37 -9.99
CA LYS A 41 21.47 0.08 -11.38
C LYS A 41 20.65 -1.01 -12.09
N LEU A 42 19.42 -1.30 -11.66
CA LEU A 42 18.54 -2.19 -12.40
C LEU A 42 18.12 -1.57 -13.74
N SER A 43 18.13 -2.38 -14.79
CA SER A 43 17.60 -1.98 -16.10
C SER A 43 16.07 -1.85 -16.06
N VAL A 44 15.51 -1.08 -16.99
CA VAL A 44 14.03 -0.94 -17.12
C VAL A 44 13.38 -2.31 -17.32
N VAL A 45 13.99 -3.20 -18.09
CA VAL A 45 13.49 -4.55 -18.33
C VAL A 45 13.43 -5.38 -17.04
N GLN A 46 14.50 -5.32 -16.22
CA GLN A 46 14.52 -6.01 -14.93
C GLN A 46 13.43 -5.49 -13.98
N ILE A 47 13.24 -4.18 -13.92
CA ILE A 47 12.18 -3.55 -13.12
C ILE A 47 10.81 -4.01 -13.60
N SER A 48 10.55 -3.96 -14.92
CA SER A 48 9.28 -4.41 -15.49
C SER A 48 9.01 -5.89 -15.22
N ASN A 49 10.04 -6.75 -15.30
CA ASN A 49 9.91 -8.16 -14.98
C ASN A 49 9.55 -8.38 -13.51
N LEU A 50 10.16 -7.64 -12.57
CA LEU A 50 9.81 -7.72 -11.14
C LEU A 50 8.35 -7.32 -10.90
N PHE A 51 7.87 -6.25 -11.53
CA PHE A 51 6.46 -5.85 -11.45
C PHE A 51 5.53 -6.91 -12.03
N SER A 52 5.88 -7.48 -13.20
CA SER A 52 5.07 -8.53 -13.82
C SER A 52 4.98 -9.76 -12.92
N ILE A 53 6.09 -10.18 -12.34
CA ILE A 53 6.13 -11.30 -11.38
C ILE A 53 5.25 -10.99 -10.17
N GLN A 54 5.36 -9.79 -9.61
CA GLN A 54 4.53 -9.38 -8.46
C GLN A 54 3.04 -9.45 -8.78
N GLN A 55 2.61 -8.92 -9.93
CA GLN A 55 1.20 -8.92 -10.33
C GLN A 55 0.67 -10.34 -10.59
N ILE A 56 1.45 -11.18 -11.25
CA ILE A 56 1.09 -12.59 -11.49
C ILE A 56 0.96 -13.33 -10.16
N LEU A 57 1.92 -13.17 -9.26
CA LEU A 57 1.89 -13.81 -7.95
C LEU A 57 0.73 -13.31 -7.10
N GLN A 58 0.41 -12.02 -7.12
CA GLN A 58 -0.74 -11.48 -6.43
C GLN A 58 -2.03 -12.13 -6.94
N ALA A 59 -2.24 -12.22 -8.24
CA ALA A 59 -3.40 -12.86 -8.84
C ALA A 59 -3.49 -14.36 -8.47
N VAL A 60 -2.36 -15.07 -8.42
CA VAL A 60 -2.30 -16.46 -7.98
C VAL A 60 -2.65 -16.60 -6.50
N PHE A 61 -2.16 -15.69 -5.66
CA PHE A 61 -2.41 -15.72 -4.21
C PHE A 61 -3.82 -15.25 -3.84
N ASP A 62 -4.48 -14.43 -4.64
CA ASP A 62 -5.84 -13.93 -4.35
C ASP A 62 -6.84 -15.08 -4.14
N TYR A 63 -6.72 -16.16 -4.90
CA TYR A 63 -7.62 -17.32 -4.76
C TYR A 63 -7.45 -18.06 -3.41
N PRO A 64 -6.24 -18.54 -3.02
CA PRO A 64 -6.07 -19.24 -1.74
C PRO A 64 -6.24 -18.32 -0.52
N THR A 65 -5.90 -17.03 -0.62
CA THR A 65 -6.05 -16.09 0.48
C THR A 65 -7.51 -15.77 0.80
N GLY A 66 -8.39 -15.78 -0.19
CA GLY A 66 -9.84 -15.71 0.02
C GLY A 66 -10.35 -16.87 0.90
N THR A 67 -9.97 -18.09 0.58
CA THR A 67 -10.34 -19.29 1.36
C THR A 67 -9.75 -19.27 2.78
N ILE A 68 -8.53 -18.76 2.95
CA ILE A 68 -7.87 -18.59 4.24
C ILE A 68 -8.62 -17.54 5.07
N SER A 69 -9.02 -16.44 4.44
CA SER A 69 -9.77 -15.35 5.06
C SER A 69 -11.09 -15.83 5.68
N ASP A 70 -11.79 -16.71 5.00
CA ASP A 70 -13.05 -17.27 5.50
C ASP A 70 -12.85 -18.22 6.70
N LYS A 71 -11.70 -18.94 6.79
CA LYS A 71 -11.38 -19.87 7.88
C LYS A 71 -10.80 -19.16 9.12
N ILE A 72 -9.87 -18.27 8.96
CA ILE A 72 -9.13 -17.61 10.07
C ILE A 72 -9.89 -16.37 10.58
N GLY A 73 -10.74 -15.81 9.72
CA GLY A 73 -11.51 -14.59 9.99
C GLY A 73 -10.90 -13.37 9.28
N ARG A 74 -11.76 -12.64 8.59
CA ARG A 74 -11.42 -11.55 7.66
C ARG A 74 -10.58 -10.43 8.30
N LYS A 75 -10.90 -10.04 9.53
CA LYS A 75 -10.13 -9.03 10.28
C LYS A 75 -8.68 -9.47 10.56
N ARG A 76 -8.49 -10.73 10.95
CA ARG A 76 -7.15 -11.28 11.24
C ARG A 76 -6.33 -11.42 9.97
N THR A 77 -6.95 -11.89 8.89
CA THR A 77 -6.31 -12.02 7.58
C THR A 77 -5.82 -10.67 7.06
N ALA A 78 -6.63 -9.62 7.17
CA ALA A 78 -6.20 -8.26 6.86
C ALA A 78 -4.98 -7.82 7.69
N GLY A 79 -4.99 -8.09 9.01
CA GLY A 79 -3.86 -7.80 9.89
C GLY A 79 -2.58 -8.50 9.47
N TYR A 80 -2.66 -9.79 9.15
CA TYR A 80 -1.51 -10.54 8.63
C TYR A 80 -1.03 -9.97 7.28
N GLY A 81 -1.94 -9.57 6.40
CA GLY A 81 -1.61 -8.94 5.13
C GLY A 81 -0.77 -7.68 5.31
N PHE A 82 -1.15 -6.77 6.22
CA PHE A 82 -0.38 -5.57 6.51
C PHE A 82 1.02 -5.88 7.06
N VAL A 83 1.14 -6.88 7.94
CA VAL A 83 2.44 -7.29 8.48
C VAL A 83 3.32 -7.89 7.39
N VAL A 84 2.80 -8.81 6.57
CA VAL A 84 3.54 -9.45 5.48
C VAL A 84 3.98 -8.42 4.45
N TRP A 85 3.11 -7.48 4.08
CA TRP A 85 3.43 -6.40 3.16
C TRP A 85 4.52 -5.48 3.75
N GLY A 86 4.42 -5.12 5.03
CA GLY A 86 5.44 -4.32 5.72
C GLY A 86 6.80 -5.00 5.79
N VAL A 87 6.83 -6.33 6.06
CA VAL A 87 8.07 -7.12 5.99
C VAL A 87 8.62 -7.14 4.56
N GLY A 88 7.76 -7.24 3.54
CA GLY A 88 8.15 -7.12 2.15
C GLY A 88 8.85 -5.81 1.84
N ILE A 89 8.35 -4.67 2.35
CA ILE A 89 9.00 -3.35 2.21
C ILE A 89 10.36 -3.33 2.94
N LEU A 90 10.45 -3.92 4.13
CA LEU A 90 11.74 -4.01 4.84
C LEU A 90 12.78 -4.81 4.04
N VAL A 91 12.40 -5.97 3.52
CA VAL A 91 13.29 -6.77 2.65
C VAL A 91 13.68 -5.98 1.39
N TYR A 92 12.72 -5.24 0.82
CA TYR A 92 12.96 -4.37 -0.33
C TYR A 92 14.02 -3.30 -0.04
N ALA A 93 14.00 -2.68 1.14
CA ALA A 93 14.94 -1.63 1.51
C ALA A 93 16.40 -2.10 1.57
N PHE A 94 16.64 -3.39 1.79
CA PHE A 94 17.98 -4.00 1.80
C PHE A 94 18.36 -4.65 0.46
N ALA A 95 17.49 -4.61 -0.55
CA ALA A 95 17.74 -5.24 -1.84
C ALA A 95 18.71 -4.38 -2.69
N VAL A 96 19.68 -5.04 -3.31
CA VAL A 96 20.75 -4.40 -4.10
C VAL A 96 20.82 -4.89 -5.55
N ASN A 97 20.12 -5.96 -5.90
CA ASN A 97 20.13 -6.55 -7.24
C ASN A 97 18.80 -7.27 -7.53
N PHE A 98 18.61 -7.69 -8.78
CA PHE A 98 17.37 -8.35 -9.24
C PHE A 98 16.95 -9.52 -8.33
N TRP A 99 17.89 -10.37 -7.95
CA TRP A 99 17.60 -11.58 -7.16
C TRP A 99 17.25 -11.28 -5.71
N THR A 100 17.78 -10.20 -5.15
CA THR A 100 17.44 -9.75 -3.79
C THR A 100 16.14 -8.95 -3.74
N PHE A 101 15.72 -8.32 -4.86
CA PHE A 101 14.39 -7.72 -4.98
C PHE A 101 13.29 -8.77 -5.12
N LEU A 102 13.58 -9.93 -5.73
CA LEU A 102 12.57 -10.95 -6.01
C LEU A 102 11.82 -11.44 -4.74
N PRO A 103 12.47 -11.83 -3.62
CA PRO A 103 11.76 -12.23 -2.41
C PRO A 103 10.94 -11.09 -1.81
N ALA A 104 11.38 -9.84 -1.91
CA ALA A 104 10.60 -8.68 -1.48
C ALA A 104 9.29 -8.57 -2.28
N MET A 105 9.35 -8.73 -3.61
CA MET A 105 8.17 -8.73 -4.49
C MET A 105 7.20 -9.86 -4.17
N ILE A 106 7.72 -11.05 -3.86
CA ILE A 106 6.88 -12.21 -3.47
C ILE A 106 6.14 -11.91 -2.16
N LEU A 107 6.84 -11.40 -1.14
CA LEU A 107 6.22 -11.02 0.14
C LEU A 107 5.20 -9.92 -0.03
N MET A 108 5.51 -8.90 -0.82
CA MET A 108 4.57 -7.80 -1.09
C MET A 108 3.34 -8.29 -1.85
N ALA A 109 3.51 -9.17 -2.85
CA ALA A 109 2.40 -9.78 -3.58
C ALA A 109 1.48 -10.57 -2.66
N LEU A 110 2.05 -11.39 -1.76
CA LEU A 110 1.29 -12.14 -0.76
C LEU A 110 0.56 -11.21 0.21
N GLY A 111 1.23 -10.18 0.72
CA GLY A 111 0.63 -9.19 1.60
C GLY A 111 -0.54 -8.46 0.93
N LEU A 112 -0.37 -8.01 -0.31
CA LEU A 112 -1.43 -7.35 -1.09
C LEU A 112 -2.60 -8.29 -1.37
N ALA A 113 -2.36 -9.56 -1.69
CA ALA A 113 -3.42 -10.55 -1.87
C ALA A 113 -4.24 -10.77 -0.59
N LEU A 114 -3.59 -10.81 0.59
CA LEU A 114 -4.30 -10.90 1.87
C LEU A 114 -5.11 -9.63 2.20
N ILE A 115 -4.68 -8.45 1.70
CA ILE A 115 -5.35 -7.17 1.93
C ILE A 115 -6.47 -6.95 0.90
N SER A 116 -6.39 -7.49 -0.31
CA SER A 116 -7.25 -7.14 -1.45
C SER A 116 -8.75 -7.29 -1.16
N GLY A 117 -9.16 -8.38 -0.51
CA GLY A 117 -10.59 -8.67 -0.25
C GLY A 117 -10.99 -8.67 1.22
N ALA A 118 -10.08 -9.01 2.15
CA ALA A 118 -10.40 -9.24 3.54
C ALA A 118 -10.97 -8.02 4.30
N PRO A 119 -10.44 -6.78 4.16
CA PRO A 119 -10.98 -5.61 4.84
C PRO A 119 -12.39 -5.25 4.40
N SER A 120 -12.66 -5.23 3.10
CA SER A 120 -13.98 -4.89 2.55
C SER A 120 -15.04 -5.92 2.95
N ALA A 121 -14.68 -7.20 2.87
CA ALA A 121 -15.55 -8.28 3.31
C ALA A 121 -15.81 -8.23 4.83
N TRP A 122 -14.79 -7.90 5.64
CA TRP A 122 -14.97 -7.68 7.08
C TRP A 122 -15.93 -6.52 7.36
N LEU A 123 -15.83 -5.42 6.63
CA LEU A 123 -16.75 -4.29 6.79
C LEU A 123 -18.19 -4.71 6.49
N VAL A 124 -18.42 -5.47 5.42
CA VAL A 124 -19.77 -6.00 5.09
C VAL A 124 -20.29 -6.91 6.19
N ASP A 125 -19.47 -7.80 6.76
CA ASP A 125 -19.87 -8.63 7.91
C ASP A 125 -20.30 -7.78 9.10
N GLN A 126 -19.58 -6.69 9.39
CA GLN A 126 -19.94 -5.77 10.46
C GLN A 126 -21.25 -5.04 10.16
N MET A 127 -21.53 -4.71 8.91
CA MET A 127 -22.82 -4.13 8.53
C MET A 127 -23.99 -5.09 8.77
N ILE A 128 -23.80 -6.37 8.48
CA ILE A 128 -24.80 -7.43 8.75
C ILE A 128 -25.00 -7.57 10.26
N LEU A 129 -23.93 -7.68 11.04
CA LEU A 129 -23.98 -7.84 12.50
C LEU A 129 -24.69 -6.67 13.20
N HIS A 130 -24.55 -5.46 12.70
CA HIS A 130 -25.17 -4.27 13.27
C HIS A 130 -26.54 -3.93 12.67
N GLY A 131 -27.00 -4.71 11.67
CA GLY A 131 -28.31 -4.54 11.05
C GLY A 131 -28.43 -3.31 10.15
N VAL A 132 -27.31 -2.82 9.60
CA VAL A 132 -27.25 -1.67 8.67
C VAL A 132 -26.92 -2.09 7.23
N TYR A 133 -27.07 -3.37 6.92
CA TYR A 133 -26.71 -3.92 5.60
C TYR A 133 -27.58 -3.36 4.46
N GLU A 134 -28.85 -3.05 4.72
CA GLU A 134 -29.74 -2.45 3.72
C GLU A 134 -29.25 -1.08 3.24
N GLU A 135 -28.51 -0.36 4.07
CA GLU A 135 -27.94 0.95 3.74
C GLU A 135 -26.57 0.86 3.04
N ARG A 136 -26.07 -0.35 2.71
CA ARG A 136 -24.74 -0.56 2.13
C ARG A 136 -24.48 0.28 0.88
N SER A 137 -25.48 0.45 0.03
CA SER A 137 -25.40 1.24 -1.20
C SER A 137 -25.10 2.72 -0.96
N GLN A 138 -25.41 3.23 0.23
CA GLN A 138 -25.12 4.61 0.63
C GLN A 138 -23.85 4.72 1.49
N ILE A 139 -23.56 3.72 2.31
CA ILE A 139 -22.47 3.74 3.28
C ILE A 139 -21.14 3.41 2.61
N LEU A 140 -21.07 2.36 1.78
CA LEU A 140 -19.82 1.92 1.14
C LEU A 140 -19.21 3.00 0.25
N PRO A 141 -19.95 3.68 -0.65
CA PRO A 141 -19.38 4.73 -1.48
C PRO A 141 -18.82 5.92 -0.67
N LYS A 142 -19.49 6.27 0.46
CA LYS A 142 -19.02 7.36 1.34
C LYS A 142 -17.69 7.00 2.00
N ILE A 143 -17.55 5.75 2.45
CA ILE A 143 -16.30 5.24 3.04
C ILE A 143 -15.20 5.24 1.99
N ASP A 144 -15.48 4.72 0.80
CA ASP A 144 -14.55 4.64 -0.32
C ASP A 144 -14.07 6.04 -0.75
N THR A 145 -15.00 6.98 -0.86
CA THR A 145 -14.66 8.38 -1.17
C THR A 145 -13.73 8.98 -0.11
N CYS A 146 -13.99 8.71 1.16
CA CYS A 146 -13.14 9.19 2.25
C CYS A 146 -11.72 8.62 2.14
N VAL A 147 -11.57 7.31 1.94
CA VAL A 147 -10.27 6.64 1.78
C VAL A 147 -9.54 7.15 0.54
N ARG A 148 -10.25 7.31 -0.60
CA ARG A 148 -9.66 7.86 -1.84
C ARG A 148 -9.20 9.31 -1.68
N PHE A 149 -9.91 10.12 -0.91
CA PHE A 149 -9.46 11.48 -0.61
C PHE A 149 -8.10 11.48 0.10
N PHE A 150 -7.92 10.62 1.10
CA PHE A 150 -6.62 10.44 1.76
C PHE A 150 -5.55 9.90 0.81
N SER A 151 -5.89 8.99 -0.09
CA SER A 151 -4.98 8.46 -1.12
C SER A 151 -4.47 9.56 -2.06
N VAL A 152 -5.35 10.45 -2.52
CA VAL A 152 -4.97 11.60 -3.35
C VAL A 152 -4.09 12.56 -2.57
N ALA A 153 -4.46 12.92 -1.33
CA ALA A 153 -3.65 13.79 -0.49
C ALA A 153 -2.24 13.19 -0.23
N ALA A 154 -2.17 11.87 0.01
CA ALA A 154 -0.92 11.15 0.17
C ALA A 154 -0.05 11.20 -1.11
N SER A 155 -0.66 11.05 -2.29
CA SER A 155 0.04 11.14 -3.58
C SER A 155 0.64 12.52 -3.81
N VAL A 156 -0.11 13.57 -3.48
CA VAL A 156 0.39 14.97 -3.57
C VAL A 156 1.53 15.20 -2.58
N ALA A 157 1.39 14.74 -1.34
CA ALA A 157 2.43 14.84 -0.33
C ALA A 157 3.71 14.09 -0.75
N SER A 158 3.58 12.89 -1.32
CA SER A 158 4.69 12.10 -1.85
C SER A 158 5.42 12.83 -2.97
N TYR A 159 4.68 13.44 -3.90
CA TYR A 159 5.26 14.23 -4.98
C TYR A 159 6.06 15.43 -4.47
N VAL A 160 5.53 16.16 -3.48
CA VAL A 160 6.22 17.29 -2.87
C VAL A 160 7.50 16.84 -2.14
N LEU A 161 7.43 15.74 -1.38
CA LEU A 161 8.59 15.20 -0.66
C LEU A 161 9.71 14.75 -1.61
N ILE A 162 9.38 14.11 -2.71
CA ILE A 162 10.37 13.71 -3.74
C ILE A 162 10.96 14.94 -4.42
N GLY A 163 10.12 15.90 -4.81
CA GLY A 163 10.60 17.15 -5.45
C GLY A 163 11.57 17.95 -4.57
N VAL A 164 11.42 17.89 -3.25
CA VAL A 164 12.39 18.49 -2.30
C VAL A 164 13.66 17.62 -2.23
N GLY A 165 13.55 16.29 -2.21
CA GLY A 165 14.70 15.36 -2.15
C GLY A 165 15.54 15.36 -3.42
N GLU A 166 14.94 15.45 -4.59
CA GLU A 166 15.66 15.47 -5.88
C GLU A 166 16.38 16.81 -6.15
N ARG A 167 15.91 17.90 -5.59
CA ARG A 167 16.59 19.22 -5.72
C ARG A 167 17.90 19.30 -4.95
N MET A 168 18.03 18.53 -3.87
CA MET A 168 19.27 18.52 -3.06
C MET A 168 20.51 18.05 -3.85
N PRO A 169 20.51 16.91 -4.56
CA PRO A 169 21.69 16.49 -5.35
C PRO A 169 21.95 17.38 -6.58
N ILE A 170 20.91 18.00 -7.17
CA ILE A 170 21.07 18.94 -8.28
C ILE A 170 21.78 20.23 -7.79
N LEU A 171 21.36 20.78 -6.65
CA LEU A 171 21.96 21.96 -6.05
C LEU A 171 23.42 21.69 -5.65
N THR A 172 23.72 20.54 -5.07
CA THR A 172 25.10 20.17 -4.72
C THR A 172 25.98 19.93 -5.94
N ALA A 173 25.43 19.38 -7.04
CA ALA A 173 26.11 19.20 -8.31
C ALA A 173 26.40 20.54 -9.03
N GLU A 174 25.48 21.51 -8.95
CA GLU A 174 25.71 22.86 -9.51
C GLU A 174 26.72 23.64 -8.69
N ILE A 175 26.67 23.57 -7.37
CA ILE A 175 27.66 24.21 -6.49
C ILE A 175 29.06 23.63 -6.74
N GLY A 176 29.16 22.28 -6.91
CA GLY A 176 30.41 21.62 -7.25
C GLY A 176 30.97 22.03 -8.62
N ARG A 177 30.10 22.25 -9.63
CA ARG A 177 30.54 22.74 -10.97
C ARG A 177 30.96 24.22 -10.94
N ALA A 178 30.24 25.04 -10.19
CA ALA A 178 30.63 26.44 -10.03
C ALA A 178 32.00 26.59 -9.38
N SER A 179 32.29 25.80 -8.34
CA SER A 179 33.60 25.80 -7.66
C SER A 179 34.74 25.27 -8.52
N CYS A 180 34.47 24.37 -9.50
CA CYS A 180 35.50 23.90 -10.45
C CYS A 180 35.77 24.86 -11.62
N ARG A 181 34.89 25.85 -11.85
CA ARG A 181 35.04 26.82 -12.96
C ARG A 181 35.86 28.07 -12.55
N GLU A 182 36.09 28.25 -11.25
CA GLU A 182 36.89 29.37 -10.70
C GLU A 182 38.35 28.97 -10.40
N ARG A 183 38.78 27.80 -10.76
CA ARG A 183 40.20 27.36 -10.74
C ARG A 183 40.69 27.10 -12.14
#